data_217741f774b2bc7e621c5342af644e0b
#
_entry.id   217741f774b2bc7e621c5342af644e0b
#
_cell.length_a   1.000
_cell.length_b   1.000
_cell.length_c   1.000
_cell.angle_alpha   90.00
_cell.angle_beta   90.00
_cell.angle_gamma   90.00
#
_symmetry.space_group_name_H-M   'P 1'
#
loop_
_entity.id
_entity.type
_entity.pdbx_description
1 polymer ?
#
loop_
_entity_poly.entity_id
_entity_poly.type
_entity_poly.pdbx_seq_one_letter_code
_entity_poly.pdbx_strand_id
1 'polypeptide(L)'
;YHSYKVLNTSEQEDVVSTQYVDMDGDILRYSPDGVSVVDNSMNTIWNETYTMQNPIADVNGSRAVVADSEGTSLYICDKKGVTGTVTTSYAIVKVRIASNGMVAVILDNDDNTWINFYNPDGSLVAENLTKIDDPGYPMDVAVSDNGVMMVTFQYVDGSKTTSYVAFYNYGDVGQNEDDRIVSGYTYENVVIPQVECISDSKYIALRDDGFSTYQGSQIPKESKTVLSLIHISEPTRHLRIS
;
A
#
# COMPACT_ATOMS: atom_id res chain seq x y z
N TYR A 1 9.31 -30.55 -4.71
CA TYR A 1 8.25 -30.52 -3.69
C TYR A 1 8.92 -30.35 -2.34
N HIS A 2 8.63 -29.26 -1.64
CA HIS A 2 9.06 -29.11 -0.25
C HIS A 2 8.03 -29.81 0.65
N SER A 3 8.47 -30.72 1.48
CA SER A 3 7.62 -31.33 2.51
C SER A 3 7.33 -30.27 3.58
N TYR A 4 6.06 -30.09 3.96
CA TYR A 4 5.67 -29.29 5.12
C TYR A 4 5.36 -30.19 6.31
N LYS A 5 5.58 -29.68 7.50
CA LYS A 5 5.20 -30.34 8.75
C LYS A 5 4.14 -29.46 9.41
N VAL A 6 2.98 -30.04 9.68
CA VAL A 6 1.96 -29.40 10.51
C VAL A 6 2.51 -29.35 11.94
N LEU A 7 2.66 -28.15 12.48
CA LEU A 7 3.20 -27.95 13.82
C LEU A 7 2.10 -28.01 14.88
N ASN A 8 0.93 -27.49 14.55
CA ASN A 8 -0.23 -27.48 15.44
C ASN A 8 -1.52 -27.34 14.61
N THR A 9 -2.64 -27.83 15.15
CA THR A 9 -3.99 -27.59 14.66
C THR A 9 -4.87 -27.25 15.85
N SER A 10 -5.67 -26.20 15.73
CA SER A 10 -6.72 -25.86 16.69
C SER A 10 -8.06 -25.78 15.99
N GLU A 11 -9.10 -26.30 16.62
CA GLU A 11 -10.48 -26.02 16.24
C GLU A 11 -10.85 -24.68 16.89
N GLN A 12 -11.16 -23.69 16.09
CA GLN A 12 -11.62 -22.39 16.53
C GLN A 12 -12.87 -22.03 15.71
N GLU A 13 -13.93 -21.62 16.40
CA GLU A 13 -15.09 -21.01 15.73
C GLU A 13 -14.69 -19.59 15.31
N ASP A 14 -14.16 -19.48 14.10
CA ASP A 14 -13.88 -18.17 13.50
C ASP A 14 -15.13 -17.60 12.86
N VAL A 15 -15.27 -16.29 12.92
CA VAL A 15 -16.28 -15.55 12.15
C VAL A 15 -16.00 -15.78 10.67
N VAL A 16 -17.05 -16.02 9.91
CA VAL A 16 -16.97 -16.10 8.42
C VAL A 16 -16.40 -14.77 7.91
N SER A 17 -15.23 -14.70 7.35
CA SER A 17 -14.47 -13.52 6.92
C SER A 17 -13.22 -13.21 7.76
N THR A 18 -12.84 -14.07 8.71
CA THR A 18 -11.55 -13.94 9.40
C THR A 18 -10.40 -14.13 8.42
N GLN A 19 -9.44 -13.22 8.46
CA GLN A 19 -8.23 -13.22 7.64
C GLN A 19 -6.99 -13.46 8.52
N TYR A 20 -5.99 -14.10 7.93
CA TYR A 20 -4.73 -14.43 8.60
C TYR A 20 -3.55 -13.97 7.76
N VAL A 21 -2.61 -13.26 8.38
CA VAL A 21 -1.40 -12.75 7.73
C VAL A 21 -0.19 -13.06 8.60
N ASP A 22 0.90 -13.53 7.99
CA ASP A 22 2.18 -13.70 8.69
C ASP A 22 2.70 -12.35 9.18
N MET A 23 3.13 -12.31 10.43
CA MET A 23 3.68 -11.14 11.11
C MET A 23 4.98 -11.51 11.80
N ASP A 24 6.03 -11.73 11.01
CA ASP A 24 7.38 -12.09 11.48
C ASP A 24 7.36 -13.32 12.41
N GLY A 25 6.72 -14.40 11.93
CA GLY A 25 6.62 -15.69 12.62
C GLY A 25 5.46 -15.82 13.61
N ASP A 26 4.77 -14.75 13.97
CA ASP A 26 3.45 -14.78 14.60
C ASP A 26 2.37 -14.55 13.52
N ILE A 27 1.10 -14.60 13.87
CA ILE A 27 0.00 -14.48 12.95
C ILE A 27 -0.89 -13.32 13.37
N LEU A 28 -1.04 -12.32 12.50
CA LEU A 28 -2.11 -11.34 12.61
C LEU A 28 -3.41 -11.98 12.14
N ARG A 29 -4.42 -11.97 13.00
CA ARG A 29 -5.78 -12.42 12.70
C ARG A 29 -6.71 -11.23 12.80
N TYR A 30 -7.48 -10.93 11.76
CA TYR A 30 -8.42 -9.82 11.77
C TYR A 30 -9.74 -10.19 11.09
N SER A 31 -10.81 -9.57 11.54
CA SER A 31 -12.19 -9.77 11.09
C SER A 31 -12.98 -8.47 11.26
N PRO A 32 -14.26 -8.41 10.87
CA PRO A 32 -15.12 -7.25 11.18
C PRO A 32 -15.25 -6.91 12.66
N ASP A 33 -15.01 -7.87 13.56
CA ASP A 33 -15.25 -7.71 15.00
C ASP A 33 -13.96 -7.39 15.80
N GLY A 34 -12.80 -7.50 15.19
CA GLY A 34 -11.55 -7.22 15.90
C GLY A 34 -10.29 -7.74 15.23
N VAL A 35 -9.17 -7.47 15.87
CA VAL A 35 -7.83 -7.89 15.49
C VAL A 35 -7.13 -8.56 16.67
N SER A 36 -6.33 -9.57 16.39
CA SER A 36 -5.50 -10.24 17.37
C SER A 36 -4.17 -10.69 16.77
N VAL A 37 -3.17 -10.85 17.62
CA VAL A 37 -1.94 -11.55 17.27
C VAL A 37 -1.90 -12.84 18.06
N VAL A 38 -1.64 -13.95 17.36
CA VAL A 38 -1.45 -15.26 17.94
C VAL A 38 -0.04 -15.74 17.63
N ASP A 39 0.55 -16.48 18.57
CA ASP A 39 1.85 -17.11 18.36
C ASP A 39 1.74 -18.34 17.45
N ASN A 40 2.86 -18.92 17.07
CA ASN A 40 2.91 -20.13 16.23
C ASN A 40 2.40 -21.41 16.96
N SER A 41 2.05 -21.31 18.23
CA SER A 41 1.34 -22.35 19.01
C SER A 41 -0.16 -22.06 19.11
N MET A 42 -0.65 -21.02 18.41
CA MET A 42 -2.03 -20.55 18.40
C MET A 42 -2.52 -19.95 19.73
N ASN A 43 -1.60 -19.58 20.63
CA ASN A 43 -1.98 -18.82 21.81
C ASN A 43 -2.15 -17.33 21.46
N THR A 44 -3.23 -16.73 21.92
CA THR A 44 -3.46 -15.30 21.75
C THR A 44 -2.44 -14.51 22.58
N ILE A 45 -1.62 -13.69 21.90
CA ILE A 45 -0.68 -12.77 22.55
C ILE A 45 -1.45 -11.54 23.06
N TRP A 46 -2.28 -10.95 22.18
CA TRP A 46 -3.19 -9.86 22.50
C TRP A 46 -4.37 -9.83 21.53
N ASN A 47 -5.43 -9.13 21.90
CA ASN A 47 -6.59 -8.86 21.04
C ASN A 47 -7.15 -7.46 21.30
N GLU A 48 -7.72 -6.87 20.26
CA GLU A 48 -8.48 -5.61 20.29
C GLU A 48 -9.80 -5.81 19.57
N THR A 49 -10.88 -5.29 20.11
CA THR A 49 -12.21 -5.37 19.53
C THR A 49 -12.58 -4.03 18.88
N TYR A 50 -13.19 -4.12 17.71
CA TYR A 50 -13.74 -2.98 16.98
C TYR A 50 -14.97 -3.42 16.20
N THR A 51 -15.59 -2.52 15.48
CA THR A 51 -16.61 -2.83 14.47
C THR A 51 -16.20 -2.20 13.16
N MET A 52 -15.87 -3.04 12.17
CA MET A 52 -15.55 -2.63 10.80
C MET A 52 -16.46 -3.39 9.84
N GLN A 53 -16.81 -2.78 8.71
CA GLN A 53 -17.62 -3.45 7.69
C GLN A 53 -16.73 -4.20 6.69
N ASN A 54 -15.64 -3.59 6.26
CA ASN A 54 -14.75 -4.12 5.23
C ASN A 54 -13.28 -4.01 5.69
N PRO A 55 -12.85 -4.81 6.68
CA PRO A 55 -11.49 -4.71 7.19
C PRO A 55 -10.47 -5.11 6.13
N ILE A 56 -9.46 -4.27 5.95
CA ILE A 56 -8.26 -4.49 5.15
C ILE A 56 -7.04 -4.37 6.05
N ALA A 57 -5.96 -5.04 5.71
CA ALA A 57 -4.72 -4.97 6.47
C ALA A 57 -3.50 -4.90 5.56
N ASP A 58 -2.45 -4.29 6.08
CA ASP A 58 -1.10 -4.38 5.56
C ASP A 58 -0.14 -4.73 6.70
N VAL A 59 0.83 -5.61 6.41
CA VAL A 59 1.81 -6.10 7.40
C VAL A 59 3.20 -5.93 6.83
N ASN A 60 4.10 -5.39 7.64
CA ASN A 60 5.52 -5.25 7.31
C ASN A 60 6.38 -5.63 8.52
N GLY A 61 7.00 -6.82 8.45
CA GLY A 61 7.74 -7.40 9.57
C GLY A 61 6.83 -7.59 10.79
N SER A 62 7.19 -6.93 11.89
CA SER A 62 6.47 -6.98 13.17
C SER A 62 5.43 -5.86 13.35
N ARG A 63 5.11 -5.13 12.28
CA ARG A 63 4.15 -4.01 12.28
C ARG A 63 2.96 -4.31 11.39
N ALA A 64 1.79 -3.86 11.78
CA ALA A 64 0.57 -4.00 10.98
C ALA A 64 -0.32 -2.77 11.11
N VAL A 65 -1.11 -2.53 10.07
CA VAL A 65 -2.24 -1.61 10.09
C VAL A 65 -3.49 -2.37 9.65
N VAL A 66 -4.58 -2.18 10.38
CA VAL A 66 -5.90 -2.70 10.01
C VAL A 66 -6.85 -1.52 9.90
N ALA A 67 -7.59 -1.44 8.80
CA ALA A 67 -8.45 -0.32 8.49
C ALA A 67 -9.78 -0.78 7.91
N ASP A 68 -10.82 0.02 8.11
CA ASP A 68 -12.13 -0.21 7.49
C ASP A 68 -12.15 0.42 6.10
N SER A 69 -12.08 -0.39 5.05
CA SER A 69 -12.21 0.07 3.67
C SER A 69 -13.60 0.66 3.45
N GLU A 70 -13.68 1.82 2.81
CA GLU A 70 -14.89 2.63 2.67
C GLU A 70 -15.43 3.21 4.01
N GLY A 71 -14.76 2.90 5.13
CA GLY A 71 -14.99 3.48 6.45
C GLY A 71 -13.91 4.51 6.81
N THR A 72 -13.81 4.85 8.11
CA THR A 72 -12.92 5.91 8.61
C THR A 72 -12.00 5.48 9.74
N SER A 73 -12.09 4.23 10.18
CA SER A 73 -11.32 3.74 11.34
C SER A 73 -10.08 3.00 10.90
N LEU A 74 -8.94 3.23 11.56
CA LEU A 74 -7.75 2.40 11.41
C LEU A 74 -7.03 2.21 12.75
N TYR A 75 -6.36 1.06 12.86
CA TYR A 75 -5.58 0.63 14.02
C TYR A 75 -4.17 0.29 13.56
N ILE A 76 -3.18 0.91 14.20
CA ILE A 76 -1.76 0.61 13.99
C ILE A 76 -1.32 -0.27 15.14
N CYS A 77 -0.65 -1.36 14.86
CA CYS A 77 -0.27 -2.33 15.90
C CYS A 77 1.11 -2.95 15.65
N ASP A 78 1.63 -3.53 16.69
CA ASP A 78 2.81 -4.38 16.68
C ASP A 78 2.51 -5.73 17.37
N LYS A 79 3.54 -6.55 17.57
CA LYS A 79 3.38 -7.84 18.26
C LYS A 79 2.93 -7.74 19.73
N LYS A 80 2.91 -6.54 20.32
CA LYS A 80 2.58 -6.31 21.74
C LYS A 80 1.21 -5.69 21.93
N GLY A 81 0.62 -5.11 20.89
CA GLY A 81 -0.68 -4.45 20.97
C GLY A 81 -0.88 -3.35 19.96
N VAL A 82 -1.99 -2.63 20.11
CA VAL A 82 -2.29 -1.42 19.36
C VAL A 82 -1.36 -0.30 19.83
N THR A 83 -0.66 0.33 18.88
CA THR A 83 0.24 1.46 19.13
C THR A 83 -0.42 2.80 18.85
N GLY A 84 -1.39 2.82 17.92
CA GLY A 84 -2.12 4.02 17.55
C GLY A 84 -3.47 3.70 16.92
N THR A 85 -4.41 4.62 17.08
CA THR A 85 -5.74 4.58 16.45
C THR A 85 -6.00 5.90 15.75
N VAL A 86 -6.62 5.85 14.57
CA VAL A 86 -6.96 7.04 13.81
C VAL A 86 -8.40 6.94 13.34
N THR A 87 -9.12 8.06 13.42
CA THR A 87 -10.37 8.27 12.70
C THR A 87 -10.11 9.29 11.60
N THR A 88 -10.24 8.86 10.35
CA THR A 88 -10.00 9.71 9.18
C THR A 88 -11.21 10.59 8.88
N SER A 89 -10.98 11.71 8.19
CA SER A 89 -12.06 12.65 7.80
C SER A 89 -12.88 12.12 6.62
N TYR A 90 -12.32 11.22 5.82
CA TYR A 90 -12.91 10.68 4.60
C TYR A 90 -12.72 9.17 4.52
N ALA A 91 -13.41 8.53 3.58
CA ALA A 91 -13.39 7.10 3.41
C ALA A 91 -11.97 6.58 3.07
N ILE A 92 -11.57 5.51 3.74
CA ILE A 92 -10.28 4.85 3.51
C ILE A 92 -10.38 3.97 2.26
N VAL A 93 -9.47 4.18 1.31
CA VAL A 93 -9.36 3.36 0.10
C VAL A 93 -8.25 2.32 0.26
N LYS A 94 -7.09 2.74 0.78
CA LYS A 94 -5.90 1.90 0.90
C LYS A 94 -5.04 2.31 2.08
N VAL A 95 -4.36 1.33 2.67
CA VAL A 95 -3.38 1.54 3.73
C VAL A 95 -2.09 0.79 3.42
N ARG A 96 -0.95 1.36 3.80
CA ARG A 96 0.37 0.73 3.73
C ARG A 96 1.18 1.10 4.97
N ILE A 97 1.95 0.16 5.48
CA ILE A 97 2.78 0.35 6.66
C ILE A 97 4.26 0.08 6.36
N ALA A 98 5.12 0.95 6.86
CA ALA A 98 6.56 0.73 6.90
C ALA A 98 6.96 -0.16 8.09
N SER A 99 8.15 -0.77 8.06
CA SER A 99 8.60 -1.67 9.13
C SER A 99 8.85 -0.93 10.46
N ASN A 100 9.04 0.39 10.42
CA ASN A 100 9.09 1.24 11.62
C ASN A 100 7.70 1.63 12.17
N GLY A 101 6.61 1.27 11.48
CA GLY A 101 5.23 1.51 11.89
C GLY A 101 4.60 2.80 11.36
N MET A 102 5.28 3.57 10.52
CA MET A 102 4.67 4.71 9.83
C MET A 102 3.67 4.22 8.79
N VAL A 103 2.54 4.90 8.66
CA VAL A 103 1.41 4.47 7.83
C VAL A 103 1.04 5.54 6.82
N ALA A 104 0.90 5.13 5.55
CA ALA A 104 0.27 5.93 4.51
C ALA A 104 -1.15 5.43 4.24
N VAL A 105 -2.06 6.37 4.06
CA VAL A 105 -3.49 6.11 3.84
C VAL A 105 -3.98 6.92 2.66
N ILE A 106 -4.62 6.26 1.70
CA ILE A 106 -5.35 6.92 0.61
C ILE A 106 -6.80 7.08 1.05
N LEU A 107 -7.29 8.32 0.99
CA LEU A 107 -8.67 8.68 1.32
C LEU A 107 -9.38 9.25 0.10
N ASP A 108 -10.69 9.04 0.03
CA ASP A 108 -11.55 9.51 -1.06
C ASP A 108 -12.88 10.06 -0.50
N ASN A 109 -13.37 11.14 -1.09
CA ASN A 109 -14.70 11.68 -0.82
C ASN A 109 -15.51 11.95 -2.10
N ASP A 110 -15.22 11.23 -3.17
CA ASP A 110 -15.80 11.32 -4.53
C ASP A 110 -15.35 12.57 -5.34
N ASP A 111 -15.10 13.71 -4.71
CA ASP A 111 -14.66 14.95 -5.39
C ASP A 111 -13.14 15.10 -5.40
N ASN A 112 -12.49 14.68 -4.31
CA ASN A 112 -11.06 14.80 -4.08
C ASN A 112 -10.53 13.56 -3.40
N THR A 113 -9.22 13.38 -3.50
CA THR A 113 -8.48 12.34 -2.80
C THR A 113 -7.41 12.95 -1.92
N TRP A 114 -7.04 12.25 -0.86
CA TRP A 114 -5.96 12.64 0.05
C TRP A 114 -5.02 11.47 0.25
N ILE A 115 -3.77 11.80 0.50
CA ILE A 115 -2.77 10.85 0.97
C ILE A 115 -2.28 11.35 2.31
N ASN A 116 -2.71 10.70 3.37
CA ASN A 116 -2.34 11.02 4.73
C ASN A 116 -1.21 10.13 5.20
N PHE A 117 -0.31 10.70 6.00
CA PHE A 117 0.83 10.01 6.56
C PHE A 117 0.83 10.15 8.08
N TYR A 118 0.93 9.02 8.79
CA TYR A 118 0.81 8.95 10.23
C TYR A 118 2.02 8.31 10.88
N ASN A 119 2.36 8.76 12.09
CA ASN A 119 3.30 8.08 12.97
C ASN A 119 2.70 6.79 13.55
N PRO A 120 3.52 5.89 14.12
CA PRO A 120 3.05 4.65 14.75
C PRO A 120 2.06 4.86 15.91
N ASP A 121 2.04 6.03 16.54
CA ASP A 121 1.09 6.40 17.60
C ASP A 121 -0.22 6.97 17.08
N GLY A 122 -0.40 7.06 15.76
CA GLY A 122 -1.59 7.63 15.11
C GLY A 122 -1.54 9.14 14.92
N SER A 123 -0.50 9.83 15.35
CA SER A 123 -0.37 11.27 15.11
C SER A 123 -0.12 11.57 13.63
N LEU A 124 -0.79 12.60 13.11
CA LEU A 124 -0.68 13.02 11.71
C LEU A 124 0.67 13.67 11.44
N VAL A 125 1.39 13.18 10.44
CA VAL A 125 2.63 13.77 9.93
C VAL A 125 2.34 14.74 8.79
N ALA A 126 1.50 14.31 7.84
CA ALA A 126 1.13 15.11 6.68
C ALA A 126 -0.22 14.70 6.11
N GLU A 127 -0.90 15.66 5.51
CA GLU A 127 -2.12 15.49 4.73
C GLU A 127 -1.90 16.14 3.37
N ASN A 128 -1.95 15.35 2.30
CA ASN A 128 -1.74 15.81 0.94
C ASN A 128 -3.05 15.69 0.16
N LEU A 129 -3.66 16.81 -0.16
CA LEU A 129 -4.80 16.87 -1.08
C LEU A 129 -4.31 16.60 -2.50
N THR A 130 -4.97 15.69 -3.21
CA THR A 130 -4.73 15.42 -4.62
C THR A 130 -6.02 15.57 -5.41
N LYS A 131 -5.92 15.96 -6.66
CA LYS A 131 -7.08 16.13 -7.55
C LYS A 131 -7.06 15.05 -8.62
N ILE A 132 -8.24 14.60 -9.01
CA ILE A 132 -8.41 13.52 -9.99
C ILE A 132 -7.89 13.93 -11.38
N ASP A 133 -7.90 15.22 -11.69
CA ASP A 133 -7.42 15.78 -12.96
C ASP A 133 -5.94 16.19 -12.95
N ASP A 134 -5.34 16.36 -11.76
CA ASP A 134 -3.92 16.69 -11.63
C ASP A 134 -3.42 16.39 -10.19
N PRO A 135 -2.55 15.40 -9.96
CA PRO A 135 -1.84 14.53 -10.92
C PRO A 135 -2.63 13.30 -11.38
N GLY A 136 -3.86 13.11 -10.95
CA GLY A 136 -4.70 11.96 -11.21
C GLY A 136 -5.18 11.27 -9.93
N TYR A 137 -5.89 10.16 -10.09
CA TYR A 137 -6.37 9.34 -8.97
C TYR A 137 -5.21 8.50 -8.40
N PRO A 138 -4.98 8.50 -7.08
CA PRO A 138 -3.94 7.69 -6.45
C PRO A 138 -4.32 6.21 -6.48
N MET A 139 -3.53 5.40 -7.18
CA MET A 139 -3.77 3.98 -7.38
C MET A 139 -3.15 3.12 -6.28
N ASP A 140 -1.96 3.48 -5.83
CA ASP A 140 -1.23 2.75 -4.81
C ASP A 140 -0.14 3.61 -4.17
N VAL A 141 0.31 3.19 -3.00
CA VAL A 141 1.34 3.86 -2.21
C VAL A 141 2.29 2.83 -1.60
N ALA A 142 3.56 3.17 -1.48
CA ALA A 142 4.57 2.41 -0.74
C ALA A 142 5.35 3.34 0.18
N VAL A 143 5.76 2.86 1.34
CA VAL A 143 6.42 3.66 2.37
C VAL A 143 7.71 2.98 2.79
N SER A 144 8.80 3.76 2.89
CA SER A 144 10.09 3.33 3.44
C SER A 144 10.27 3.80 4.89
N ASP A 145 11.18 3.16 5.62
CA ASP A 145 11.47 3.50 7.02
C ASP A 145 12.14 4.87 7.18
N ASN A 146 12.74 5.41 6.12
CA ASN A 146 13.36 6.74 6.15
C ASN A 146 12.41 7.89 5.77
N GLY A 147 11.10 7.63 5.73
CA GLY A 147 10.08 8.65 5.49
C GLY A 147 9.92 9.07 4.03
N VAL A 148 10.38 8.25 3.09
CA VAL A 148 10.09 8.42 1.67
C VAL A 148 8.86 7.60 1.30
N MET A 149 7.90 8.26 0.66
CA MET A 149 6.66 7.64 0.18
C MET A 149 6.62 7.71 -1.34
N MET A 150 6.39 6.56 -1.98
CA MET A 150 6.15 6.44 -3.41
C MET A 150 4.65 6.33 -3.66
N VAL A 151 4.12 7.13 -4.56
CA VAL A 151 2.71 7.11 -4.95
C VAL A 151 2.60 7.00 -6.46
N THR A 152 1.68 6.18 -6.94
CA THR A 152 1.30 6.14 -8.34
C THR A 152 -0.09 6.72 -8.52
N PHE A 153 -0.22 7.63 -9.50
CA PHE A 153 -1.47 8.26 -9.89
C PHE A 153 -1.83 7.85 -11.31
N GLN A 154 -3.12 7.78 -11.59
CA GLN A 154 -3.64 7.53 -12.92
C GLN A 154 -4.59 8.65 -13.36
N TYR A 155 -4.33 9.20 -14.53
CA TYR A 155 -5.19 10.15 -15.19
C TYR A 155 -5.67 9.59 -16.52
N VAL A 156 -6.96 9.74 -16.80
CA VAL A 156 -7.59 9.26 -18.05
C VAL A 156 -8.23 10.44 -18.76
N ASP A 157 -7.81 10.69 -20.01
CA ASP A 157 -8.40 11.70 -20.89
C ASP A 157 -8.82 11.04 -22.21
N GLY A 158 -10.11 10.83 -22.36
CA GLY A 158 -10.67 10.08 -23.49
C GLY A 158 -10.14 8.65 -23.54
N SER A 159 -9.34 8.33 -24.57
CA SER A 159 -8.72 7.01 -24.73
C SER A 159 -7.26 6.96 -24.25
N LYS A 160 -6.72 8.07 -23.73
CA LYS A 160 -5.34 8.14 -23.26
C LYS A 160 -5.29 7.93 -21.75
N THR A 161 -4.41 7.05 -21.31
CA THR A 161 -4.11 6.83 -19.91
C THR A 161 -2.70 7.32 -19.63
N THR A 162 -2.52 8.11 -18.57
CA THR A 162 -1.22 8.57 -18.10
C THR A 162 -1.06 8.14 -16.66
N SER A 163 0.07 7.50 -16.35
CA SER A 163 0.47 7.24 -14.98
C SER A 163 1.57 8.21 -14.56
N TYR A 164 1.45 8.71 -13.34
CA TYR A 164 2.46 9.55 -12.71
C TYR A 164 2.95 8.88 -11.43
N VAL A 165 4.26 8.71 -11.30
CA VAL A 165 4.89 8.20 -10.08
C VAL A 165 5.58 9.35 -9.38
N ALA A 166 5.15 9.67 -8.17
CA ALA A 166 5.73 10.72 -7.32
C ALA A 166 6.44 10.11 -6.10
N PHE A 167 7.56 10.72 -5.72
CA PHE A 167 8.24 10.43 -4.47
C PHE A 167 8.16 11.64 -3.56
N TYR A 168 7.53 11.45 -2.39
CA TYR A 168 7.43 12.42 -1.31
C TYR A 168 8.52 12.13 -0.28
N ASN A 169 9.14 13.16 0.27
CA ASN A 169 10.12 13.01 1.36
C ASN A 169 9.69 13.86 2.55
N TYR A 170 9.33 13.22 3.65
CA TYR A 170 8.91 13.88 4.89
C TYR A 170 10.05 14.18 5.86
N GLY A 171 11.29 13.86 5.47
CA GLY A 171 12.51 14.28 6.17
C GLY A 171 13.01 15.66 5.72
N ASP A 172 14.23 15.98 6.13
CA ASP A 172 14.84 17.30 5.92
C ASP A 172 14.99 17.67 4.43
N VAL A 173 15.23 16.68 3.57
CA VAL A 173 15.42 16.92 2.13
C VAL A 173 14.18 17.46 1.45
N GLY A 174 13.00 16.96 1.84
CA GLY A 174 11.74 17.41 1.25
C GLY A 174 11.17 18.70 1.87
N GLN A 175 11.78 19.24 2.93
CA GLN A 175 11.23 20.44 3.61
C GLN A 175 11.20 21.70 2.72
N ASN A 176 12.08 21.77 1.75
CA ASN A 176 12.23 22.92 0.84
C ASN A 176 11.59 22.68 -0.52
N GLU A 177 10.97 21.52 -0.74
CA GLU A 177 10.31 21.16 -1.99
C GLU A 177 8.81 21.44 -1.90
N ASP A 178 8.22 21.86 -3.01
CA ASP A 178 6.77 22.06 -3.14
C ASP A 178 6.06 20.71 -2.89
N ASP A 179 5.07 20.72 -1.99
CA ASP A 179 4.30 19.54 -1.58
C ASP A 179 5.16 18.35 -1.12
N ARG A 180 6.45 18.60 -0.79
CA ARG A 180 7.45 17.59 -0.42
C ARG A 180 7.78 16.58 -1.51
N ILE A 181 7.47 16.87 -2.77
CA ILE A 181 7.79 16.00 -3.92
C ILE A 181 9.24 16.22 -4.33
N VAL A 182 10.06 15.20 -4.14
CA VAL A 182 11.50 15.22 -4.44
C VAL A 182 11.84 14.66 -5.82
N SER A 183 10.98 13.84 -6.42
CA SER A 183 11.09 13.37 -7.79
C SER A 183 9.75 12.86 -8.32
N GLY A 184 9.58 12.89 -9.64
CA GLY A 184 8.38 12.45 -10.33
C GLY A 184 8.66 11.98 -11.76
N TYR A 185 7.84 11.01 -12.22
CA TYR A 185 8.00 10.35 -13.52
C TYR A 185 6.65 10.13 -14.17
N THR A 186 6.52 10.56 -15.41
CA THR A 186 5.27 10.42 -16.20
C THR A 186 5.41 9.34 -17.25
N TYR A 187 4.40 8.48 -17.36
CA TYR A 187 4.33 7.38 -18.32
C TYR A 187 3.05 7.47 -19.11
N GLU A 188 3.16 7.71 -20.42
CA GLU A 188 2.02 7.79 -21.33
C GLU A 188 1.58 6.40 -21.80
N ASN A 189 0.27 6.16 -21.81
CA ASN A 189 -0.36 4.89 -22.20
C ASN A 189 0.15 3.68 -21.39
N VAL A 190 0.42 3.88 -20.11
CA VAL A 190 0.87 2.85 -19.16
C VAL A 190 0.00 2.92 -17.92
N VAL A 191 -0.43 1.77 -17.41
CA VAL A 191 -1.10 1.63 -16.12
C VAL A 191 -0.12 1.08 -15.10
N ILE A 192 -0.03 1.74 -13.94
CA ILE A 192 0.81 1.33 -12.81
C ILE A 192 -0.10 1.09 -11.59
N PRO A 193 -0.67 -0.10 -11.45
CA PRO A 193 -1.64 -0.39 -10.40
C PRO A 193 -1.00 -0.66 -9.04
N GLN A 194 0.30 -0.95 -8.99
CA GLN A 194 0.97 -1.37 -7.77
C GLN A 194 2.39 -0.84 -7.71
N VAL A 195 2.77 -0.38 -6.52
CA VAL A 195 4.13 0.05 -6.17
C VAL A 195 4.57 -0.62 -4.87
N GLU A 196 5.88 -0.89 -4.75
CA GLU A 196 6.45 -1.52 -3.56
C GLU A 196 7.78 -0.86 -3.17
N CYS A 197 8.00 -0.76 -1.88
CA CYS A 197 9.28 -0.41 -1.29
C CYS A 197 10.05 -1.70 -0.99
N ILE A 198 11.14 -1.94 -1.72
CA ILE A 198 11.99 -3.13 -1.54
C ILE A 198 12.97 -2.92 -0.38
N SER A 199 13.42 -1.69 -0.21
CA SER A 199 14.29 -1.24 0.88
C SER A 199 14.26 0.28 0.93
N ASP A 200 14.87 0.90 1.95
CA ASP A 200 14.96 2.36 2.10
C ASP A 200 15.59 3.12 0.92
N SER A 201 16.07 2.41 -0.06
CA SER A 201 16.69 3.02 -1.24
C SER A 201 16.29 2.36 -2.55
N LYS A 202 15.37 1.40 -2.54
CA LYS A 202 14.93 0.67 -3.74
C LYS A 202 13.43 0.53 -3.78
N TYR A 203 12.85 0.90 -4.91
CA TYR A 203 11.42 0.87 -5.15
C TYR A 203 11.12 0.24 -6.50
N ILE A 204 9.95 -0.35 -6.64
CA ILE A 204 9.47 -0.95 -7.87
C ILE A 204 8.03 -0.49 -8.17
N ALA A 205 7.77 -0.19 -9.43
CA ALA A 205 6.44 0.01 -9.98
C ALA A 205 6.11 -1.14 -10.93
N LEU A 206 5.01 -1.85 -10.65
CA LEU A 206 4.48 -2.87 -11.55
C LEU A 206 3.59 -2.19 -12.57
N ARG A 207 3.90 -2.42 -13.86
CA ARG A 207 3.26 -1.79 -15.00
C ARG A 207 2.49 -2.86 -15.80
N ASP A 208 1.48 -2.47 -16.53
CA ASP A 208 0.77 -3.36 -17.45
C ASP A 208 1.65 -3.86 -18.62
N ASP A 209 2.73 -3.13 -18.94
CA ASP A 209 3.72 -3.48 -19.96
C ASP A 209 5.07 -3.99 -19.39
N GLY A 210 5.21 -4.16 -18.06
CA GLY A 210 6.45 -4.62 -17.44
C GLY A 210 6.65 -4.10 -16.02
N PHE A 211 7.83 -3.58 -15.70
CA PHE A 211 8.10 -2.92 -14.43
C PHE A 211 9.21 -1.86 -14.54
N SER A 212 9.14 -0.85 -13.68
CA SER A 212 10.19 0.16 -13.48
C SER A 212 10.76 0.07 -12.08
N THR A 213 12.07 0.25 -11.95
CA THR A 213 12.76 0.30 -10.65
C THR A 213 13.35 1.68 -10.42
N TYR A 214 13.36 2.09 -9.15
CA TYR A 214 13.91 3.38 -8.72
C TYR A 214 14.90 3.15 -7.60
N GLN A 215 15.92 4.00 -7.55
CA GLN A 215 17.00 3.90 -6.56
C GLN A 215 17.35 5.27 -6.00
N GLY A 216 17.53 5.34 -4.70
CA GLY A 216 17.90 6.52 -3.93
C GLY A 216 17.17 6.54 -2.59
N SER A 217 17.88 6.87 -1.51
CA SER A 217 17.33 6.87 -0.15
C SER A 217 16.58 8.15 0.21
N GLN A 218 16.86 9.27 -0.48
CA GLN A 218 16.25 10.56 -0.21
C GLN A 218 15.53 11.14 -1.44
N ILE A 219 16.13 10.97 -2.61
CA ILE A 219 15.62 11.43 -3.90
C ILE A 219 15.70 10.24 -4.86
N PRO A 220 14.69 9.33 -4.88
CA PRO A 220 14.71 8.17 -5.75
C PRO A 220 14.71 8.58 -7.24
N LYS A 221 15.57 7.94 -8.02
CA LYS A 221 15.66 8.13 -9.46
C LYS A 221 15.36 6.83 -10.18
N GLU A 222 14.66 6.92 -11.32
CA GLU A 222 14.45 5.77 -12.17
C GLU A 222 15.81 5.16 -12.56
N SER A 223 15.97 3.87 -12.30
CA SER A 223 17.21 3.15 -12.55
C SER A 223 17.10 2.20 -13.73
N LYS A 224 15.94 1.55 -13.91
CA LYS A 224 15.71 0.60 -15.00
C LYS A 224 14.23 0.43 -15.27
N THR A 225 13.86 0.36 -16.54
CA THR A 225 12.56 -0.14 -17.01
C THR A 225 12.76 -1.42 -17.80
N VAL A 226 11.98 -2.45 -17.47
CA VAL A 226 11.94 -3.72 -18.17
C VAL A 226 10.56 -3.89 -18.76
N LEU A 227 10.47 -3.95 -20.08
CA LEU A 227 9.22 -4.16 -20.78
C LEU A 227 8.99 -5.65 -21.01
N SER A 228 7.77 -6.11 -20.83
CA SER A 228 7.34 -7.47 -21.14
C SER A 228 7.06 -7.60 -22.64
N LEU A 229 7.64 -8.62 -23.28
CA LEU A 229 7.37 -8.93 -24.69
C LEU A 229 6.01 -9.59 -24.93
N ILE A 230 5.19 -9.81 -23.91
CA ILE A 230 3.92 -10.57 -24.00
C ILE A 230 2.84 -9.80 -24.76
N HIS A 231 2.95 -8.47 -24.91
CA HIS A 231 2.00 -7.66 -25.68
C HIS A 231 2.34 -7.52 -27.19
N ILE A 232 3.35 -8.19 -27.67
CA ILE A 232 3.70 -8.17 -29.10
C ILE A 232 3.25 -9.49 -29.72
N SER A 233 1.95 -9.71 -29.89
CA SER A 233 1.38 -10.51 -30.98
C SER A 233 -0.11 -10.72 -30.80
N GLU A 234 -0.92 -9.77 -31.23
CA GLU A 234 -2.12 -10.20 -31.93
C GLU A 234 -1.67 -10.62 -33.33
N PRO A 235 -1.85 -11.89 -33.73
CA PRO A 235 -1.62 -12.27 -35.10
C PRO A 235 -2.69 -11.61 -35.94
N THR A 236 -2.32 -10.63 -36.74
CA THR A 236 -3.13 -10.14 -37.85
C THR A 236 -3.46 -11.34 -38.76
N ARG A 237 -4.60 -11.97 -38.56
CA ARG A 237 -5.18 -12.89 -39.51
C ARG A 237 -5.51 -12.11 -40.77
N HIS A 238 -4.62 -12.10 -41.72
CA HIS A 238 -4.96 -11.84 -43.12
C HIS A 238 -5.86 -12.98 -43.58
N LEU A 239 -7.17 -12.74 -43.57
CA LEU A 239 -8.11 -13.49 -44.36
C LEU A 239 -7.81 -13.21 -45.82
N ARG A 240 -7.09 -14.08 -46.50
CA ARG A 240 -7.14 -14.18 -47.96
C ARG A 240 -8.47 -14.86 -48.31
N ILE A 241 -9.36 -14.09 -48.87
CA ILE A 241 -10.52 -14.59 -49.60
C ILE A 241 -10.01 -14.83 -51.04
N SER A 242 -9.99 -16.07 -51.44
CA SER A 242 -9.89 -16.52 -52.84
C SER A 242 -11.27 -16.91 -53.31
#